data_24a7fe6695056b0753ba89765f716c39
#
_entry.id   24a7fe6695056b0753ba89765f716c39
#
_cell.length_a   1.000
_cell.length_b   1.000
_cell.length_c   1.000
_cell.angle_alpha   90.00
_cell.angle_beta   90.00
_cell.angle_gamma   90.00
#
_symmetry.space_group_name_H-M   'P 1'
#
loop_
_entity.id
_entity.type
_entity.pdbx_description
1 polymer ?
#
loop_
_entity_poly.entity_id
_entity_poly.type
_entity_poly.pdbx_seq_one_letter_code
_entity_poly.pdbx_strand_id
1 'polypeptide(L)'
;MAKAGEFIWYEMMTTDMDAAETFYTSVVGWNAADAGMPGPKYTLLSKNGVNVAGLSTVEGGMPPAWLGHVLVEDVDATADKAVTLGGKIITAPQDIPGIGRFAAIADPHGAVILIFRGDGDPPPSLGPMDEGNIGWHELIAGDLDEAFAFYSALFGWVKDEAMDMGEMGIYQLFKLDGSEAAIGGMMTKSKDMPAPPYWGYYANVDAIDAAVERVKAGGGQIVFGPMEVPGGIMPARIRAMLDFLAERGRVD
;
A
#
# COMPACT_ATOMS: atom_id res chain seq x y z
N MET A 1 -3.68 -9.93 17.91
CA MET A 1 -4.64 -8.87 17.54
C MET A 1 -3.87 -7.77 16.86
N ALA A 2 -4.38 -7.24 15.75
CA ALA A 2 -3.77 -6.09 15.07
C ALA A 2 -3.75 -4.87 16.01
N LYS A 3 -2.70 -4.06 15.92
CA LYS A 3 -2.49 -2.88 16.77
C LYS A 3 -2.72 -1.61 15.93
N ALA A 4 -3.13 -0.54 16.59
CA ALA A 4 -3.16 0.77 15.93
C ALA A 4 -1.80 1.09 15.30
N GLY A 5 -1.81 1.62 14.08
CA GLY A 5 -0.62 1.86 13.27
C GLY A 5 -0.24 0.71 12.33
N GLU A 6 -0.84 -0.48 12.44
CA GLU A 6 -0.58 -1.58 11.49
C GLU A 6 -1.33 -1.35 10.17
N PHE A 7 -0.68 -1.71 9.04
CA PHE A 7 -1.39 -1.91 7.78
C PHE A 7 -2.19 -3.20 7.86
N ILE A 8 -3.49 -3.10 7.59
CA ILE A 8 -4.42 -4.22 7.79
C ILE A 8 -5.16 -4.63 6.52
N TRP A 9 -5.16 -3.79 5.51
CA TRP A 9 -5.84 -4.04 4.25
C TRP A 9 -5.22 -3.22 3.12
N TYR A 10 -5.40 -3.69 1.90
CA TYR A 10 -4.93 -3.02 0.69
C TYR A 10 -6.03 -3.01 -0.36
N GLU A 11 -6.15 -1.93 -1.09
CA GLU A 11 -7.15 -1.78 -2.12
C GLU A 11 -6.52 -1.28 -3.42
N MET A 12 -6.76 -2.00 -4.49
CA MET A 12 -6.46 -1.54 -5.84
C MET A 12 -7.70 -0.91 -6.44
N MET A 13 -7.64 0.39 -6.62
CA MET A 13 -8.65 1.13 -7.37
C MET A 13 -8.26 1.16 -8.85
N THR A 14 -9.12 0.65 -9.72
CA THR A 14 -8.82 0.47 -11.15
C THR A 14 -9.96 0.92 -12.05
N THR A 15 -9.64 1.26 -13.29
CA THR A 15 -10.64 1.51 -14.36
C THR A 15 -11.04 0.24 -15.10
N ASP A 16 -10.30 -0.87 -14.91
CA ASP A 16 -10.54 -2.16 -15.58
C ASP A 16 -10.37 -3.31 -14.56
N MET A 17 -11.48 -3.68 -13.93
CA MET A 17 -11.51 -4.72 -12.90
C MET A 17 -11.06 -6.08 -13.42
N ASP A 18 -11.49 -6.46 -14.63
CA ASP A 18 -11.20 -7.79 -15.19
C ASP A 18 -9.72 -7.92 -15.60
N ALA A 19 -9.14 -6.86 -16.16
CA ALA A 19 -7.72 -6.82 -16.47
C ALA A 19 -6.88 -6.85 -15.19
N ALA A 20 -7.24 -6.08 -14.17
CA ALA A 20 -6.54 -6.07 -12.89
C ALA A 20 -6.63 -7.44 -12.19
N GLU A 21 -7.81 -8.05 -12.14
CA GLU A 21 -8.02 -9.39 -11.58
C GLU A 21 -7.13 -10.42 -12.27
N THR A 22 -7.16 -10.46 -13.62
CA THR A 22 -6.33 -11.38 -14.42
C THR A 22 -4.84 -11.18 -14.15
N PHE A 23 -4.40 -9.93 -14.08
CA PHE A 23 -3.01 -9.61 -13.88
C PHE A 23 -2.51 -10.03 -12.48
N TYR A 24 -3.18 -9.59 -11.40
CA TYR A 24 -2.73 -9.86 -10.05
C TYR A 24 -2.84 -11.33 -9.65
N THR A 25 -3.88 -12.04 -10.10
CA THR A 25 -3.99 -13.49 -9.88
C THR A 25 -2.86 -14.22 -10.57
N SER A 26 -2.47 -13.82 -11.78
CA SER A 26 -1.33 -14.41 -12.51
C SER A 26 0.02 -14.07 -11.86
N VAL A 27 0.26 -12.81 -11.52
CA VAL A 27 1.58 -12.33 -11.08
C VAL A 27 1.89 -12.75 -9.65
N VAL A 28 0.97 -12.51 -8.73
CA VAL A 28 1.16 -12.78 -7.28
C VAL A 28 0.68 -14.18 -6.90
N GLY A 29 -0.20 -14.76 -7.69
CA GLY A 29 -0.79 -16.07 -7.41
C GLY A 29 -1.93 -15.98 -6.39
N TRP A 30 -2.64 -14.87 -6.35
CA TRP A 30 -3.86 -14.71 -5.57
C TRP A 30 -5.05 -15.42 -6.22
N ASN A 31 -6.04 -15.78 -5.40
CA ASN A 31 -7.36 -16.15 -5.87
C ASN A 31 -8.26 -14.91 -5.82
N ALA A 32 -9.17 -14.79 -6.78
CA ALA A 32 -10.14 -13.72 -6.83
C ALA A 32 -11.56 -14.25 -6.62
N ALA A 33 -12.38 -13.55 -5.86
CA ALA A 33 -13.78 -13.86 -5.65
C ALA A 33 -14.59 -12.57 -5.43
N ASP A 34 -15.82 -12.55 -5.96
CA ASP A 34 -16.76 -11.46 -5.65
C ASP A 34 -17.07 -11.47 -4.15
N ALA A 35 -16.99 -10.30 -3.52
CA ALA A 35 -17.31 -10.14 -2.10
C ALA A 35 -18.79 -10.37 -1.80
N GLY A 36 -19.67 -10.34 -2.80
CA GLY A 36 -21.13 -10.48 -2.63
C GLY A 36 -21.79 -9.33 -1.88
N MET A 37 -21.13 -8.18 -1.81
CA MET A 37 -21.63 -7.00 -1.11
C MET A 37 -22.67 -6.25 -1.97
N PRO A 38 -23.68 -5.63 -1.34
CA PRO A 38 -24.57 -4.72 -2.05
C PRO A 38 -23.81 -3.50 -2.59
N GLY A 39 -24.07 -3.11 -3.85
CA GLY A 39 -23.45 -1.93 -4.45
C GLY A 39 -22.53 -2.25 -5.62
N PRO A 40 -21.52 -1.42 -5.91
CA PRO A 40 -20.55 -1.67 -6.96
C PRO A 40 -19.80 -2.98 -6.74
N LYS A 41 -19.37 -3.63 -7.85
CA LYS A 41 -18.56 -4.87 -7.77
C LYS A 41 -17.31 -4.61 -6.91
N TYR A 42 -17.08 -5.49 -5.94
CA TYR A 42 -15.87 -5.53 -5.13
C TYR A 42 -15.29 -6.94 -5.16
N THR A 43 -14.07 -7.10 -5.64
CA THR A 43 -13.40 -8.39 -5.74
C THR A 43 -12.41 -8.55 -4.59
N LEU A 44 -12.54 -9.62 -3.82
CA LEU A 44 -11.56 -10.01 -2.80
C LEU A 44 -10.42 -10.78 -3.44
N LEU A 45 -9.19 -10.39 -3.11
CA LEU A 45 -7.97 -11.10 -3.45
C LEU A 45 -7.48 -11.87 -2.22
N SER A 46 -7.27 -13.17 -2.37
CA SER A 46 -6.92 -14.05 -1.25
C SER A 46 -5.76 -15.00 -1.58
N LYS A 47 -5.04 -15.44 -0.56
CA LYS A 47 -4.03 -16.49 -0.63
C LYS A 47 -4.27 -17.49 0.48
N ASN A 48 -4.28 -18.79 0.14
CA ASN A 48 -4.52 -19.89 1.11
C ASN A 48 -5.80 -19.69 1.96
N GLY A 49 -6.85 -19.12 1.38
CA GLY A 49 -8.11 -18.85 2.07
C GLY A 49 -8.10 -17.61 2.98
N VAL A 50 -7.01 -16.84 3.02
CA VAL A 50 -6.91 -15.58 3.76
C VAL A 50 -7.03 -14.41 2.79
N ASN A 51 -7.96 -13.50 3.03
CA ASN A 51 -8.12 -12.29 2.24
C ASN A 51 -6.96 -11.32 2.53
N VAL A 52 -6.35 -10.77 1.48
CA VAL A 52 -5.20 -9.87 1.58
C VAL A 52 -5.55 -8.48 1.08
N ALA A 53 -6.29 -8.40 -0.02
CA ALA A 53 -6.58 -7.14 -0.67
C ALA A 53 -7.95 -7.15 -1.36
N GLY A 54 -8.39 -5.99 -1.81
CA GLY A 54 -9.57 -5.81 -2.62
C GLY A 54 -9.28 -5.11 -3.95
N LEU A 55 -10.15 -5.33 -4.93
CA LEU A 55 -10.22 -4.54 -6.15
C LEU A 55 -11.54 -3.79 -6.18
N SER A 56 -11.48 -2.52 -6.51
CA SER A 56 -12.65 -1.67 -6.72
C SER A 56 -12.49 -0.79 -7.96
N THR A 57 -13.61 -0.26 -8.45
CA THR A 57 -13.58 0.68 -9.57
C THR A 57 -13.23 2.07 -9.06
N VAL A 58 -12.26 2.72 -9.70
CA VAL A 58 -11.96 4.13 -9.43
C VAL A 58 -13.08 5.02 -9.93
N GLU A 59 -13.46 6.00 -9.13
CA GLU A 59 -14.47 6.99 -9.46
C GLU A 59 -13.87 8.39 -9.63
N GLY A 60 -14.64 9.29 -10.24
CA GLY A 60 -14.30 10.72 -10.28
C GLY A 60 -13.09 11.10 -11.11
N GLY A 61 -12.60 10.22 -12.00
CA GLY A 61 -11.45 10.51 -12.87
C GLY A 61 -10.10 10.48 -12.14
N MET A 62 -10.04 9.90 -10.96
CA MET A 62 -8.77 9.63 -10.27
C MET A 62 -7.97 8.58 -11.03
N PRO A 63 -6.63 8.66 -11.02
CA PRO A 63 -5.82 7.61 -11.61
C PRO A 63 -5.95 6.30 -10.80
N PRO A 64 -5.79 5.14 -11.45
CA PRO A 64 -5.65 3.87 -10.76
C PRO A 64 -4.52 3.91 -9.73
N ALA A 65 -4.76 3.33 -8.54
CA ALA A 65 -3.76 3.33 -7.47
C ALA A 65 -3.99 2.20 -6.48
N TRP A 66 -2.89 1.73 -5.87
CA TRP A 66 -2.94 0.94 -4.65
C TRP A 66 -3.00 1.86 -3.44
N LEU A 67 -3.86 1.55 -2.51
CA LEU A 67 -4.03 2.27 -1.25
C LEU A 67 -3.97 1.28 -0.08
N GLY A 68 -3.12 1.56 0.91
CA GLY A 68 -3.08 0.79 2.15
C GLY A 68 -3.95 1.40 3.22
N HIS A 69 -4.55 0.55 4.04
CA HIS A 69 -5.38 0.93 5.17
C HIS A 69 -4.61 0.71 6.46
N VAL A 70 -4.43 1.76 7.22
CA VAL A 70 -3.82 1.71 8.55
C VAL A 70 -4.91 1.65 9.62
N LEU A 71 -4.79 0.70 10.52
CA LEU A 71 -5.70 0.58 11.66
C LEU A 71 -5.53 1.74 12.62
N VAL A 72 -6.64 2.37 12.98
CA VAL A 72 -6.68 3.46 13.97
C VAL A 72 -7.76 3.20 15.02
N GLU A 73 -7.64 3.82 16.17
CA GLU A 73 -8.65 3.69 17.24
C GLU A 73 -9.92 4.51 16.95
N ASP A 74 -9.74 5.67 16.29
CA ASP A 74 -10.83 6.60 15.95
C ASP A 74 -10.50 7.27 14.61
N VAL A 75 -11.34 7.01 13.60
CA VAL A 75 -11.14 7.52 12.24
C VAL A 75 -11.35 9.02 12.17
N ASP A 76 -12.38 9.55 12.84
CA ASP A 76 -12.71 10.98 12.82
C ASP A 76 -11.60 11.80 13.51
N ALA A 77 -11.22 11.40 14.72
CA ALA A 77 -10.15 12.06 15.46
C ALA A 77 -8.80 11.99 14.71
N THR A 78 -8.51 10.86 14.03
CA THR A 78 -7.28 10.71 13.25
C THR A 78 -7.30 11.58 12.00
N ALA A 79 -8.44 11.70 11.32
CA ALA A 79 -8.61 12.57 10.16
C ALA A 79 -8.45 14.05 10.53
N ASP A 80 -9.06 14.49 11.65
CA ASP A 80 -8.90 15.85 12.16
C ASP A 80 -7.44 16.15 12.57
N LYS A 81 -6.78 15.17 13.19
CA LYS A 81 -5.36 15.25 13.54
C LYS A 81 -4.48 15.38 12.30
N ALA A 82 -4.76 14.64 11.23
CA ALA A 82 -4.04 14.76 9.96
C ALA A 82 -4.12 16.19 9.41
N VAL A 83 -5.29 16.81 9.43
CA VAL A 83 -5.46 18.22 9.03
C VAL A 83 -4.65 19.17 9.93
N THR A 84 -4.67 18.95 11.25
CA THR A 84 -3.89 19.76 12.21
C THR A 84 -2.39 19.68 11.95
N LEU A 85 -1.90 18.54 11.46
CA LEU A 85 -0.51 18.27 11.09
C LEU A 85 -0.16 18.74 9.67
N GLY A 86 -1.04 19.44 8.96
CA GLY A 86 -0.81 20.01 7.64
C GLY A 86 -1.22 19.10 6.48
N GLY A 87 -1.77 17.93 6.75
CA GLY A 87 -2.35 17.05 5.75
C GLY A 87 -3.73 17.48 5.29
N LYS A 88 -4.39 16.64 4.49
CA LYS A 88 -5.72 16.89 3.95
C LYS A 88 -6.62 15.68 4.06
N ILE A 89 -7.91 15.90 4.24
CA ILE A 89 -8.94 14.87 4.07
C ILE A 89 -9.28 14.79 2.57
N ILE A 90 -9.07 13.64 1.95
CA ILE A 90 -9.41 13.37 0.55
C ILE A 90 -10.82 12.78 0.48
N THR A 91 -11.11 11.79 1.34
CA THR A 91 -12.46 11.23 1.54
C THR A 91 -12.80 11.38 3.01
N ALA A 92 -13.92 12.08 3.28
CA ALA A 92 -14.39 12.28 4.66
C ALA A 92 -14.68 10.93 5.35
N PRO A 93 -14.58 10.87 6.69
CA PRO A 93 -14.94 9.69 7.45
C PRO A 93 -16.35 9.19 7.11
N GLN A 94 -16.46 7.90 6.74
CA GLN A 94 -17.73 7.28 6.37
C GLN A 94 -17.75 5.80 6.76
N ASP A 95 -18.96 5.28 6.97
CA ASP A 95 -19.16 3.91 7.37
C ASP A 95 -19.31 2.97 6.16
N ILE A 96 -18.71 1.79 6.27
CA ILE A 96 -19.02 0.63 5.43
C ILE A 96 -19.89 -0.29 6.27
N PRO A 97 -21.21 -0.39 5.99
CA PRO A 97 -22.14 -1.10 6.86
C PRO A 97 -21.72 -2.53 7.20
N GLY A 98 -21.59 -2.84 8.48
CA GLY A 98 -21.21 -4.16 8.99
C GLY A 98 -19.72 -4.51 8.81
N ILE A 99 -18.89 -3.57 8.38
CA ILE A 99 -17.45 -3.76 8.18
C ILE A 99 -16.64 -2.80 9.04
N GLY A 100 -16.96 -1.50 8.99
CA GLY A 100 -16.24 -0.51 9.76
C GLY A 100 -16.34 0.90 9.21
N ARG A 101 -15.48 1.78 9.70
CA ARG A 101 -15.38 3.19 9.34
C ARG A 101 -14.02 3.48 8.74
N PHE A 102 -13.97 4.30 7.68
CA PHE A 102 -12.72 4.68 7.03
C PHE A 102 -12.72 6.14 6.59
N ALA A 103 -11.52 6.65 6.29
CA ALA A 103 -11.31 7.90 5.58
C ALA A 103 -10.06 7.79 4.71
N ALA A 104 -9.97 8.59 3.65
CA ALA A 104 -8.73 8.78 2.90
C ALA A 104 -8.11 10.12 3.29
N ILE A 105 -6.85 10.11 3.66
CA ILE A 105 -6.08 11.30 4.01
C ILE A 105 -4.84 11.41 3.13
N ALA A 106 -4.38 12.63 2.91
CA ALA A 106 -3.08 12.88 2.28
C ALA A 106 -2.15 13.56 3.30
N ASP A 107 -0.87 13.22 3.23
CA ASP A 107 0.17 13.93 3.97
C ASP A 107 0.37 15.37 3.42
N PRO A 108 1.20 16.20 4.05
CA PRO A 108 1.44 17.59 3.60
C PRO A 108 1.92 17.70 2.15
N HIS A 109 2.55 16.65 1.61
CA HIS A 109 3.09 16.61 0.25
C HIS A 109 2.20 15.88 -0.76
N GLY A 110 1.07 15.30 -0.30
CA GLY A 110 0.04 14.73 -1.15
C GLY A 110 0.04 13.20 -1.28
N ALA A 111 0.90 12.47 -0.56
CA ALA A 111 0.83 11.01 -0.52
C ALA A 111 -0.44 10.55 0.22
N VAL A 112 -1.27 9.76 -0.46
CA VAL A 112 -2.57 9.30 0.05
C VAL A 112 -2.45 7.96 0.75
N ILE A 113 -3.14 7.84 1.89
CA ILE A 113 -3.28 6.62 2.66
C ILE A 113 -4.70 6.55 3.25
N LEU A 114 -5.21 5.34 3.47
CA LEU A 114 -6.48 5.17 4.15
C LEU A 114 -6.26 4.86 5.63
N ILE A 115 -7.18 5.37 6.46
CA ILE A 115 -7.30 5.05 7.87
C ILE A 115 -8.60 4.29 8.07
N PHE A 116 -8.58 3.26 8.93
CA PHE A 116 -9.69 2.36 9.08
C PHE A 116 -9.87 1.90 10.53
N ARG A 117 -11.13 1.69 10.92
CA ARG A 117 -11.54 1.05 12.15
C ARG A 117 -12.63 0.02 11.84
N GLY A 118 -12.39 -1.25 12.16
CA GLY A 118 -13.38 -2.33 12.00
C GLY A 118 -14.42 -2.36 13.11
N ASP A 119 -15.62 -2.85 12.77
CA ASP A 119 -16.73 -3.04 13.72
C ASP A 119 -16.58 -4.30 14.56
N GLY A 120 -15.64 -5.19 14.23
CA GLY A 120 -15.44 -6.48 14.90
C GLY A 120 -13.97 -6.85 15.06
N ASP A 121 -13.75 -8.12 15.40
CA ASP A 121 -12.40 -8.68 15.47
C ASP A 121 -11.73 -8.66 14.09
N PRO A 122 -10.42 -8.36 14.01
CA PRO A 122 -9.71 -8.37 12.76
C PRO A 122 -9.73 -9.77 12.13
N PRO A 123 -9.91 -9.87 10.80
CA PRO A 123 -9.86 -11.16 10.12
C PRO A 123 -8.47 -11.80 10.24
N PRO A 124 -8.37 -13.11 9.97
CA PRO A 124 -7.07 -13.78 9.84
C PRO A 124 -6.18 -13.04 8.85
N SER A 125 -4.89 -12.93 9.15
CA SER A 125 -3.87 -12.33 8.27
C SER A 125 -2.76 -13.32 7.99
N LEU A 126 -2.11 -13.18 6.84
CA LEU A 126 -0.87 -13.88 6.52
C LEU A 126 0.28 -13.33 7.37
N GLY A 127 1.30 -14.14 7.59
CA GLY A 127 2.54 -13.69 8.20
C GLY A 127 3.28 -12.69 7.28
N PRO A 128 4.12 -11.81 7.84
CA PRO A 128 4.78 -10.75 7.06
C PRO A 128 5.69 -11.28 5.96
N MET A 129 6.11 -12.55 6.04
CA MET A 129 6.99 -13.22 5.08
C MET A 129 6.27 -14.23 4.21
N ASP A 130 4.98 -14.49 4.44
CA ASP A 130 4.21 -15.46 3.69
C ASP A 130 4.03 -15.03 2.24
N GLU A 131 4.08 -15.99 1.32
CA GLU A 131 3.78 -15.76 -0.09
C GLU A 131 2.36 -15.23 -0.27
N GLY A 132 2.22 -14.22 -1.11
CA GLY A 132 0.97 -13.51 -1.35
C GLY A 132 0.63 -12.43 -0.33
N ASN A 133 1.39 -12.28 0.76
CA ASN A 133 1.20 -11.14 1.66
C ASN A 133 1.83 -9.87 1.08
N ILE A 134 1.25 -8.72 1.43
CA ILE A 134 1.93 -7.43 1.27
C ILE A 134 2.87 -7.27 2.47
N GLY A 135 4.13 -7.54 2.26
CA GLY A 135 5.12 -7.64 3.35
C GLY A 135 5.98 -6.40 3.55
N TRP A 136 5.80 -5.34 2.76
CA TRP A 136 6.56 -4.11 2.88
C TRP A 136 5.82 -2.90 2.34
N HIS A 137 6.07 -1.74 2.96
CA HIS A 137 5.43 -0.47 2.65
C HIS A 137 6.49 0.58 2.42
N GLU A 138 6.46 1.25 1.29
CA GLU A 138 7.46 2.25 0.94
C GLU A 138 6.81 3.60 0.65
N LEU A 139 7.24 4.63 1.36
CA LEU A 139 6.86 6.00 1.05
C LEU A 139 7.95 6.68 0.23
N ILE A 140 7.61 7.04 -0.99
CA ILE A 140 8.38 8.01 -1.77
C ILE A 140 7.86 9.39 -1.41
N ALA A 141 8.49 10.00 -0.40
CA ALA A 141 8.03 11.22 0.26
C ALA A 141 8.41 12.49 -0.50
N GLY A 142 7.66 13.56 -0.29
CA GLY A 142 8.09 14.89 -0.74
C GLY A 142 9.33 15.38 0.01
N ASP A 143 9.33 15.18 1.33
CA ASP A 143 10.46 15.37 2.23
C ASP A 143 10.40 14.27 3.30
N LEU A 144 11.53 13.61 3.56
CA LEU A 144 11.60 12.47 4.49
C LEU A 144 11.30 12.88 5.93
N ASP A 145 11.91 13.95 6.42
CA ASP A 145 11.78 14.32 7.83
C ASP A 145 10.40 14.87 8.15
N GLU A 146 9.82 15.65 7.24
CA GLU A 146 8.44 16.18 7.39
C GLU A 146 7.43 15.03 7.31
N ALA A 147 7.58 14.09 6.37
CA ALA A 147 6.73 12.92 6.25
C ALA A 147 6.83 12.03 7.48
N PHE A 148 8.06 11.76 7.95
CA PHE A 148 8.23 10.95 9.15
C PHE A 148 7.60 11.61 10.38
N ALA A 149 7.76 12.92 10.57
CA ALA A 149 7.13 13.64 11.67
C ALA A 149 5.59 13.54 11.61
N PHE A 150 5.01 13.67 10.42
CA PHE A 150 3.58 13.53 10.19
C PHE A 150 3.07 12.13 10.57
N TYR A 151 3.64 11.07 9.98
CA TYR A 151 3.17 9.71 10.21
C TYR A 151 3.49 9.18 11.61
N SER A 152 4.63 9.56 12.19
CA SER A 152 4.96 9.25 13.58
C SER A 152 3.95 9.88 14.54
N ALA A 153 3.62 11.16 14.36
CA ALA A 153 2.61 11.80 15.16
C ALA A 153 1.23 11.17 14.99
N LEU A 154 0.88 10.72 13.76
CA LEU A 154 -0.44 10.20 13.44
C LEU A 154 -0.63 8.76 13.93
N PHE A 155 0.34 7.88 13.66
CA PHE A 155 0.25 6.44 13.86
C PHE A 155 1.17 5.87 14.95
N GLY A 156 2.03 6.70 15.54
CA GLY A 156 2.99 6.26 16.55
C GLY A 156 4.17 5.47 15.98
N TRP A 157 4.44 5.58 14.67
CA TRP A 157 5.61 4.90 14.08
C TRP A 157 6.91 5.50 14.60
N VAL A 158 7.89 4.63 14.81
CA VAL A 158 9.23 5.01 15.30
C VAL A 158 10.29 4.70 14.26
N LYS A 159 11.35 5.51 14.23
CA LYS A 159 12.52 5.25 13.36
C LYS A 159 13.20 3.96 13.76
N ASP A 160 13.60 3.20 12.77
CA ASP A 160 14.51 2.07 12.88
C ASP A 160 15.84 2.44 12.21
N GLU A 161 16.55 1.50 11.62
CA GLU A 161 17.81 1.73 10.92
C GLU A 161 17.63 2.70 9.74
N ALA A 162 18.63 3.56 9.52
CA ALA A 162 18.70 4.42 8.35
C ALA A 162 19.82 3.92 7.43
N MET A 163 19.51 3.79 6.14
CA MET A 163 20.42 3.31 5.12
C MET A 163 20.82 4.46 4.20
N ASP A 164 22.11 4.70 4.05
CA ASP A 164 22.62 5.65 3.07
C ASP A 164 22.64 5.00 1.68
N MET A 165 21.79 5.49 0.78
CA MET A 165 21.63 5.01 -0.59
C MET A 165 22.46 5.85 -1.59
N GLY A 166 23.46 6.57 -1.11
CA GLY A 166 24.32 7.42 -1.92
C GLY A 166 23.57 8.59 -2.55
N GLU A 167 23.61 8.70 -3.87
CA GLU A 167 22.92 9.80 -4.60
C GLU A 167 21.40 9.79 -4.42
N MET A 168 20.80 8.66 -4.05
CA MET A 168 19.37 8.55 -3.76
C MET A 168 19.00 9.08 -2.37
N GLY A 169 19.98 9.42 -1.52
CA GLY A 169 19.76 9.96 -0.18
C GLY A 169 19.57 8.89 0.88
N ILE A 170 18.89 9.23 1.96
CA ILE A 170 18.64 8.35 3.09
C ILE A 170 17.33 7.59 2.90
N TYR A 171 17.38 6.28 3.09
CA TYR A 171 16.23 5.39 3.22
C TYR A 171 16.04 5.06 4.70
N GLN A 172 15.02 5.64 5.31
CA GLN A 172 14.72 5.50 6.73
C GLN A 172 13.70 4.38 6.94
N LEU A 173 14.12 3.30 7.60
CA LEU A 173 13.20 2.25 8.02
C LEU A 173 12.32 2.74 9.18
N PHE A 174 11.09 2.24 9.22
CA PHE A 174 10.16 2.52 10.31
C PHE A 174 9.47 1.25 10.80
N LYS A 175 9.07 1.28 12.07
CA LYS A 175 8.38 0.17 12.75
C LYS A 175 7.34 0.68 13.73
N LEU A 176 6.50 -0.21 14.19
CA LEU A 176 5.60 0.06 15.30
C LEU A 176 6.40 0.19 16.59
N ASP A 177 5.97 1.05 17.49
CA ASP A 177 6.58 1.16 18.82
C ASP A 177 6.49 -0.17 19.56
N GLY A 178 7.62 -0.60 20.13
CA GLY A 178 7.77 -1.90 20.80
C GLY A 178 7.88 -3.11 19.85
N SER A 179 7.90 -2.92 18.52
CA SER A 179 8.17 -4.00 17.54
C SER A 179 9.67 -4.15 17.29
N GLU A 180 10.11 -5.39 17.07
CA GLU A 180 11.50 -5.67 16.67
C GLU A 180 11.72 -5.48 15.16
N ALA A 181 10.69 -5.73 14.35
CA ALA A 181 10.79 -5.72 12.90
C ALA A 181 10.25 -4.41 12.30
N ALA A 182 11.00 -3.87 11.33
CA ALA A 182 10.52 -2.81 10.47
C ALA A 182 9.37 -3.32 9.59
N ILE A 183 8.41 -2.44 9.33
CA ILE A 183 7.25 -2.71 8.48
C ILE A 183 7.32 -1.94 7.15
N GLY A 184 8.27 -1.04 7.00
CA GLY A 184 8.41 -0.24 5.79
C GLY A 184 9.61 0.69 5.84
N GLY A 185 9.75 1.49 4.79
CA GLY A 185 10.77 2.52 4.64
C GLY A 185 10.23 3.78 3.98
N MET A 186 10.92 4.88 4.21
CA MET A 186 10.61 6.18 3.63
C MET A 186 11.87 6.81 3.07
N MET A 187 11.75 7.48 1.93
CA MET A 187 12.84 8.28 1.37
C MET A 187 12.28 9.52 0.67
N THR A 188 13.09 10.56 0.59
CA THR A 188 12.74 11.72 -0.23
C THR A 188 12.79 11.36 -1.70
N LYS A 189 11.73 11.65 -2.45
CA LYS A 189 11.68 11.40 -3.89
C LYS A 189 12.75 12.22 -4.64
N SER A 190 13.34 11.62 -5.66
CA SER A 190 14.24 12.36 -6.56
C SER A 190 13.49 13.54 -7.21
N LYS A 191 14.21 14.65 -7.40
CA LYS A 191 13.69 15.83 -8.12
C LYS A 191 13.34 15.52 -9.58
N ASP A 192 14.01 14.53 -10.15
CA ASP A 192 13.81 14.12 -11.54
C ASP A 192 12.62 13.14 -11.71
N MET A 193 12.04 12.67 -10.59
CA MET A 193 10.87 11.80 -10.62
C MET A 193 9.61 12.65 -10.88
N PRO A 194 8.90 12.45 -12.00
CA PRO A 194 7.73 13.28 -12.32
C PRO A 194 6.49 12.97 -11.49
N ALA A 195 6.43 11.77 -10.86
CA ALA A 195 5.31 11.37 -10.02
C ALA A 195 5.20 12.23 -8.75
N PRO A 196 3.99 12.51 -8.25
CA PRO A 196 3.81 13.07 -6.92
C PRO A 196 4.32 12.09 -5.84
N PRO A 197 4.45 12.49 -4.57
CA PRO A 197 4.70 11.58 -3.46
C PRO A 197 3.61 10.49 -3.38
N TYR A 198 4.00 9.25 -3.05
CA TYR A 198 3.07 8.12 -3.03
C TYR A 198 3.57 6.98 -2.13
N TRP A 199 2.64 6.13 -1.72
CA TRP A 199 2.90 4.86 -1.06
C TRP A 199 3.01 3.72 -2.08
N GLY A 200 4.08 2.94 -1.99
CA GLY A 200 4.29 1.68 -2.71
C GLY A 200 4.11 0.48 -1.78
N TYR A 201 3.60 -0.61 -2.32
CA TYR A 201 3.31 -1.84 -1.58
C TYR A 201 3.98 -3.02 -2.26
N TYR A 202 4.62 -3.90 -1.46
CA TYR A 202 5.41 -5.01 -1.99
C TYR A 202 4.75 -6.33 -1.66
N ALA A 203 4.29 -7.05 -2.66
CA ALA A 203 3.77 -8.39 -2.51
C ALA A 203 4.90 -9.42 -2.48
N ASN A 204 4.86 -10.33 -1.51
CA ASN A 204 5.75 -11.47 -1.46
C ASN A 204 5.38 -12.49 -2.53
N VAL A 205 6.35 -12.97 -3.29
CA VAL A 205 6.14 -13.96 -4.35
C VAL A 205 7.04 -15.18 -4.14
N ASP A 206 6.72 -16.26 -4.82
CA ASP A 206 7.47 -17.52 -4.80
C ASP A 206 8.92 -17.35 -5.24
N ALA A 207 9.14 -16.71 -6.40
CA ALA A 207 10.44 -16.43 -6.97
C ALA A 207 10.39 -15.16 -7.82
N ILE A 208 11.37 -14.26 -7.59
CA ILE A 208 11.40 -12.93 -8.23
C ILE A 208 11.51 -13.03 -9.75
N ASP A 209 12.38 -13.89 -10.28
CA ASP A 209 12.59 -14.02 -11.71
C ASP A 209 11.35 -14.59 -12.42
N ALA A 210 10.71 -15.60 -11.81
CA ALA A 210 9.47 -16.16 -12.34
C ALA A 210 8.34 -15.13 -12.35
N ALA A 211 8.27 -14.31 -11.32
CA ALA A 211 7.25 -13.28 -11.23
C ALA A 211 7.52 -12.12 -12.22
N VAL A 212 8.77 -11.75 -12.47
CA VAL A 212 9.15 -10.82 -13.55
C VAL A 212 8.65 -11.32 -14.92
N GLU A 213 8.80 -12.61 -15.20
CA GLU A 213 8.28 -13.17 -16.44
C GLU A 213 6.74 -13.19 -16.50
N ARG A 214 6.07 -13.44 -15.35
CA ARG A 214 4.60 -13.30 -15.25
C ARG A 214 4.13 -11.87 -15.47
N VAL A 215 4.85 -10.86 -14.94
CA VAL A 215 4.56 -9.43 -15.19
C VAL A 215 4.61 -9.13 -16.68
N LYS A 216 5.70 -9.51 -17.36
CA LYS A 216 5.86 -9.28 -18.80
C LYS A 216 4.78 -10.00 -19.62
N ALA A 217 4.51 -11.26 -19.29
CA ALA A 217 3.49 -12.06 -19.98
C ALA A 217 2.08 -11.48 -19.78
N GLY A 218 1.79 -10.87 -18.61
CA GLY A 218 0.55 -10.17 -18.32
C GLY A 218 0.44 -8.77 -18.92
N GLY A 219 1.45 -8.33 -19.68
CA GLY A 219 1.48 -6.99 -20.31
C GLY A 219 1.90 -5.86 -19.36
N GLY A 220 2.43 -6.20 -18.17
CA GLY A 220 3.02 -5.24 -17.26
C GLY A 220 4.45 -4.85 -17.65
N GLN A 221 4.95 -3.80 -17.02
CA GLN A 221 6.31 -3.31 -17.23
C GLN A 221 7.14 -3.44 -15.96
N ILE A 222 8.44 -3.71 -16.13
CA ILE A 222 9.40 -3.66 -15.03
C ILE A 222 9.97 -2.24 -15.00
N VAL A 223 9.54 -1.46 -14.03
CA VAL A 223 9.98 -0.06 -13.90
C VAL A 223 11.37 0.01 -13.26
N PHE A 224 11.66 -0.92 -12.33
CA PHE A 224 12.93 -0.96 -11.61
C PHE A 224 13.23 -2.38 -11.11
N GLY A 225 14.53 -2.78 -11.10
CA GLY A 225 14.95 -4.08 -10.63
C GLY A 225 14.83 -5.20 -11.69
N PRO A 226 14.84 -6.50 -11.28
CA PRO A 226 15.06 -6.96 -9.91
C PRO A 226 16.47 -6.62 -9.39
N MET A 227 16.57 -6.39 -8.09
CA MET A 227 17.83 -6.09 -7.43
C MET A 227 17.90 -6.76 -6.06
N GLU A 228 19.10 -7.06 -5.60
CA GLU A 228 19.33 -7.50 -4.23
C GLU A 228 19.10 -6.34 -3.27
N VAL A 229 18.38 -6.61 -2.18
CA VAL A 229 18.20 -5.62 -1.11
C VAL A 229 19.40 -5.69 -0.19
N PRO A 230 20.09 -4.57 0.08
CA PRO A 230 21.19 -4.53 1.01
C PRO A 230 20.81 -5.09 2.39
N GLY A 231 21.67 -5.92 2.99
CA GLY A 231 21.47 -6.48 4.33
C GLY A 231 20.72 -7.82 4.40
N GLY A 232 20.27 -8.39 3.30
CA GLY A 232 19.65 -9.73 3.28
C GLY A 232 18.36 -9.87 4.10
N ILE A 233 17.75 -8.77 4.51
CA ILE A 233 16.63 -8.72 5.47
C ILE A 233 15.28 -8.98 4.79
N MET A 234 15.24 -8.98 3.46
CA MET A 234 13.99 -9.19 2.73
C MET A 234 14.03 -10.44 1.87
N PRO A 235 12.99 -11.31 1.92
CA PRO A 235 12.82 -12.38 0.94
C PRO A 235 12.66 -11.79 -0.45
N ALA A 236 12.74 -12.66 -1.48
CA ALA A 236 12.46 -12.28 -2.85
C ALA A 236 11.09 -11.59 -2.94
N ARG A 237 11.10 -10.28 -2.98
CA ARG A 237 9.91 -9.44 -3.08
C ARG A 237 9.88 -8.77 -4.43
N ILE A 238 8.79 -8.90 -5.11
CA ILE A 238 8.51 -8.00 -6.21
C ILE A 238 8.02 -6.70 -5.60
N ARG A 239 8.71 -5.62 -5.90
CA ARG A 239 8.05 -4.35 -6.05
C ARG A 239 7.15 -4.51 -7.29
N ALA A 240 6.00 -5.12 -7.07
CA ALA A 240 4.87 -5.00 -7.96
C ALA A 240 4.31 -3.60 -7.75
N MET A 241 5.14 -2.60 -8.02
CA MET A 241 4.63 -1.29 -8.32
C MET A 241 4.01 -1.41 -9.70
N LEU A 242 2.77 -1.72 -9.65
CA LEU A 242 1.92 -2.04 -10.76
C LEU A 242 1.45 -0.76 -11.41
N ASP A 243 2.37 -0.05 -12.07
CA ASP A 243 2.04 0.96 -13.08
C ASP A 243 1.41 0.36 -14.34
N PHE A 244 0.85 -0.87 -14.21
CA PHE A 244 0.17 -1.54 -15.31
C PHE A 244 -0.97 -0.70 -15.92
N LEU A 245 -1.53 0.25 -15.19
CA LEU A 245 -2.69 1.02 -15.62
C LEU A 245 -2.39 2.48 -16.00
N ALA A 246 -1.22 3.01 -15.68
CA ALA A 246 -0.90 4.39 -16.00
C ALA A 246 -0.64 4.63 -17.51
N GLU A 247 -0.29 3.62 -18.29
CA GLU A 247 0.00 3.78 -19.71
C GLU A 247 -1.17 3.47 -20.67
N ARG A 248 -2.18 2.74 -20.24
CA ARG A 248 -3.37 2.54 -21.08
C ARG A 248 -4.28 3.77 -21.20
N GLY A 249 -4.05 4.81 -20.41
CA GLY A 249 -4.75 6.09 -20.47
C GLY A 249 -4.15 7.14 -21.42
N ARG A 250 -3.04 6.85 -22.10
CA ARG A 250 -2.55 7.67 -23.21
C ARG A 250 -3.07 7.08 -24.51
N VAL A 251 -4.32 7.34 -24.81
CA VAL A 251 -4.81 7.31 -26.18
C VAL A 251 -4.53 8.70 -26.73
N ASP A 252 -3.81 8.75 -27.87
CA ASP A 252 -3.43 9.90 -28.68
C ASP A 252 -4.55 10.93 -28.89
#